data_ec545a08115993d0fcc27149353b123f
#
_entry.id   ec545a08115993d0fcc27149353b123f
#
_cell.length_a   1.000
_cell.length_b   1.000
_cell.length_c   1.000
_cell.angle_alpha   90.00
_cell.angle_beta   90.00
_cell.angle_gamma   90.00
#
_symmetry.space_group_name_H-M   'P 1'
#
loop_
_entity.id
_entity.type
_entity.pdbx_description
1 polymer ?
#
loop_
_entity_poly.entity_id
_entity_poly.type
_entity_poly.pdbx_seq_one_letter_code
_entity_poly.pdbx_strand_id
1 'polypeptide(L)'
;PHAVVAMAALERKKPVYVQKPRTHSVSEARLLTETARKHGVVTQMGNQGHSGEGARILCEMVWDGAIGPIREAHAWTNRPVWPSGLEVGRPEETPEVPPDLDWDLWLGPAAERPYHPAYHPAKWRAWWDFGTGSLGDMGCHIVDPLFWALKLRYPVSVEANTSQYWPAFFQKADPKNEMFPRSTIVRFGFPAREGMPEVNMTWWDG
;
A
#
# COMPACT_ATOMS: atom_id res chain seq x y z
N PRO A 1 -8.49 10.85 -1.82
CA PRO A 1 -9.79 11.19 -2.42
C PRO A 1 -10.43 10.07 -3.25
N HIS A 2 -9.70 8.99 -3.66
CA HIS A 2 -10.21 7.95 -4.55
C HIS A 2 -11.51 7.31 -4.03
N ALA A 3 -11.58 6.98 -2.74
CA ALA A 3 -12.75 6.32 -2.16
C ALA A 3 -14.02 7.18 -2.28
N VAL A 4 -13.91 8.48 -2.02
CA VAL A 4 -15.05 9.42 -2.08
C VAL A 4 -15.62 9.49 -3.50
N VAL A 5 -14.75 9.66 -4.50
CA VAL A 5 -15.16 9.73 -5.93
C VAL A 5 -15.74 8.39 -6.39
N ALA A 6 -15.08 7.27 -6.03
CA ALA A 6 -15.56 5.93 -6.37
C ALA A 6 -16.95 5.65 -5.75
N MET A 7 -17.15 6.03 -4.49
CA MET A 7 -18.44 5.87 -3.81
C MET A 7 -19.55 6.63 -4.52
N ALA A 8 -19.31 7.90 -4.87
CA ALA A 8 -20.28 8.72 -5.59
C ALA A 8 -20.70 8.11 -6.94
N ALA A 9 -19.79 7.44 -7.64
CA ALA A 9 -20.09 6.72 -8.87
C ALA A 9 -20.89 5.45 -8.61
N LEU A 10 -20.50 4.65 -7.60
CA LEU A 10 -21.18 3.38 -7.24
C LEU A 10 -22.62 3.61 -6.80
N GLU A 11 -22.89 4.64 -6.01
CA GLU A 11 -24.25 5.03 -5.60
C GLU A 11 -25.13 5.40 -6.81
N ARG A 12 -24.51 5.89 -7.87
CA ARG A 12 -25.17 6.17 -9.16
C ARG A 12 -25.20 4.97 -10.11
N LYS A 13 -24.87 3.78 -9.60
CA LYS A 13 -24.80 2.53 -10.36
C LYS A 13 -23.90 2.61 -11.59
N LYS A 14 -22.79 3.34 -11.48
CA LYS A 14 -21.79 3.45 -12.55
C LYS A 14 -20.61 2.52 -12.27
N PRO A 15 -20.09 1.79 -13.29
CA PRO A 15 -18.82 1.08 -13.18
C PRO A 15 -17.68 2.02 -12.83
N VAL A 16 -16.70 1.51 -12.08
CA VAL A 16 -15.58 2.31 -11.60
C VAL A 16 -14.26 1.67 -11.96
N TYR A 17 -13.41 2.42 -12.63
CA TYR A 17 -11.99 2.15 -12.76
C TYR A 17 -11.22 3.23 -11.99
N VAL A 18 -10.44 2.84 -10.99
CA VAL A 18 -9.73 3.78 -10.12
C VAL A 18 -8.28 3.35 -9.92
N GLN A 19 -7.36 4.31 -9.91
CA GLN A 19 -5.93 4.05 -9.69
C GLN A 19 -5.63 3.54 -8.28
N LYS A 20 -4.48 2.90 -8.14
CA LYS A 20 -3.91 2.51 -6.86
C LYS A 20 -3.33 3.74 -6.11
N PRO A 21 -3.32 3.76 -4.80
CA PRO A 21 -4.11 2.91 -3.91
C PRO A 21 -5.59 3.26 -4.00
N ARG A 22 -6.44 2.25 -4.04
CA ARG A 22 -7.89 2.44 -4.24
C ARG A 22 -8.57 3.16 -3.07
N THR A 23 -8.10 2.88 -1.86
CA THR A 23 -8.61 3.43 -0.61
C THR A 23 -7.47 3.75 0.33
N HIS A 24 -7.73 4.58 1.33
CA HIS A 24 -6.77 4.90 2.38
C HIS A 24 -6.98 4.01 3.62
N SER A 25 -8.21 3.58 3.88
CA SER A 25 -8.55 2.78 5.05
C SER A 25 -9.22 1.44 4.68
N VAL A 26 -9.17 0.48 5.62
CA VAL A 26 -9.88 -0.80 5.50
C VAL A 26 -11.39 -0.60 5.47
N SER A 27 -11.92 0.34 6.23
CA SER A 27 -13.34 0.68 6.25
C SER A 27 -13.84 1.19 4.90
N GLU A 28 -13.10 2.07 4.25
CA GLU A 28 -13.39 2.53 2.89
C GLU A 28 -13.42 1.36 1.88
N ALA A 29 -12.42 0.47 1.94
CA ALA A 29 -12.34 -0.68 1.05
C ALA A 29 -13.56 -1.61 1.21
N ARG A 30 -13.98 -1.84 2.45
CA ARG A 30 -15.15 -2.65 2.76
C ARG A 30 -16.43 -1.99 2.25
N LEU A 31 -16.61 -0.72 2.53
CA LEU A 31 -17.78 0.04 2.12
C LEU A 31 -17.94 0.08 0.58
N LEU A 32 -16.85 0.32 -0.17
CA LEU A 32 -16.87 0.25 -1.62
C LEU A 32 -17.25 -1.15 -2.14
N THR A 33 -16.71 -2.20 -1.50
CA THR A 33 -17.00 -3.57 -1.89
C THR A 33 -18.46 -3.94 -1.68
N GLU A 34 -19.02 -3.57 -0.53
CA GLU A 34 -20.42 -3.82 -0.19
C GLU A 34 -21.37 -3.03 -1.10
N THR A 35 -21.06 -1.77 -1.37
CA THR A 35 -21.85 -0.90 -2.26
C THR A 35 -21.84 -1.42 -3.69
N ALA A 36 -20.68 -1.85 -4.20
CA ALA A 36 -20.57 -2.44 -5.53
C ALA A 36 -21.44 -3.71 -5.66
N ARG A 37 -21.39 -4.59 -4.66
CA ARG A 37 -22.23 -5.80 -4.60
C ARG A 37 -23.73 -5.46 -4.54
N LYS A 38 -24.10 -4.54 -3.66
CA LYS A 38 -25.50 -4.09 -3.49
C LYS A 38 -26.10 -3.56 -4.82
N HIS A 39 -25.32 -2.85 -5.60
CA HIS A 39 -25.76 -2.28 -6.86
C HIS A 39 -25.47 -3.14 -8.09
N GLY A 40 -24.80 -4.27 -7.95
CA GLY A 40 -24.42 -5.14 -9.06
C GLY A 40 -23.46 -4.48 -10.05
N VAL A 41 -22.54 -3.63 -9.56
CA VAL A 41 -21.69 -2.79 -10.39
C VAL A 41 -20.26 -3.31 -10.39
N VAL A 42 -19.64 -3.33 -11.58
CA VAL A 42 -18.25 -3.76 -11.77
C VAL A 42 -17.27 -2.70 -11.29
N THR A 43 -16.24 -3.13 -10.60
CA THR A 43 -15.14 -2.25 -10.16
C THR A 43 -13.79 -2.85 -10.52
N GLN A 44 -12.86 -2.01 -10.92
CA GLN A 44 -11.47 -2.41 -11.18
C GLN A 44 -10.50 -1.38 -10.61
N MET A 45 -9.42 -1.88 -10.03
CA MET A 45 -8.29 -1.05 -9.63
C MET A 45 -7.24 -1.05 -10.74
N GLY A 46 -6.69 0.13 -11.07
CA GLY A 46 -5.54 0.27 -11.94
C GLY A 46 -4.27 -0.20 -11.22
N ASN A 47 -3.81 -1.40 -11.53
CA ASN A 47 -2.59 -1.98 -10.98
C ASN A 47 -1.61 -2.32 -12.10
N GLN A 48 -0.62 -1.47 -12.27
CA GLN A 48 0.39 -1.63 -13.31
C GLN A 48 1.13 -2.98 -13.14
N GLY A 49 1.24 -3.73 -14.22
CA GLY A 49 1.88 -5.05 -14.25
C GLY A 49 0.89 -6.23 -14.18
N HIS A 50 -0.25 -6.09 -13.52
CA HIS A 50 -1.23 -7.18 -13.33
C HIS A 50 -1.70 -7.81 -14.64
N SER A 51 -1.96 -7.02 -15.67
CA SER A 51 -2.43 -7.50 -16.98
C SER A 51 -1.30 -7.95 -17.92
N GLY A 52 -0.05 -7.90 -17.47
CA GLY A 52 1.12 -8.30 -18.26
C GLY A 52 1.15 -9.79 -18.53
N GLU A 53 1.67 -10.16 -19.70
CA GLU A 53 1.83 -11.56 -20.10
C GLU A 53 2.71 -12.35 -19.13
N GLY A 54 3.80 -11.74 -18.63
CA GLY A 54 4.70 -12.38 -17.68
C GLY A 54 4.03 -12.83 -16.37
N ALA A 55 3.05 -12.06 -15.87
CA ALA A 55 2.29 -12.45 -14.67
C ALA A 55 1.41 -13.68 -14.95
N ARG A 56 0.82 -13.77 -16.14
CA ARG A 56 0.01 -14.94 -16.57
C ARG A 56 0.88 -16.18 -16.73
N ILE A 57 2.02 -16.06 -17.43
CA ILE A 57 2.97 -17.16 -17.61
C ILE A 57 3.46 -17.66 -16.24
N LEU A 58 3.79 -16.77 -15.30
CA LEU A 58 4.16 -17.16 -13.95
C LEU A 58 3.06 -17.99 -13.28
N CYS A 59 1.80 -17.56 -13.37
CA CYS A 59 0.68 -18.31 -12.81
C CYS A 59 0.54 -19.70 -13.45
N GLU A 60 0.60 -19.79 -14.77
CA GLU A 60 0.52 -21.04 -15.52
C GLU A 60 1.64 -22.00 -15.12
N MET A 61 2.88 -21.54 -15.05
CA MET A 61 4.04 -22.36 -14.65
C MET A 61 3.90 -22.88 -13.21
N VAL A 62 3.43 -22.03 -12.30
CA VAL A 62 3.20 -22.43 -10.90
C VAL A 62 2.09 -23.46 -10.81
N TRP A 63 0.99 -23.29 -11.53
CA TRP A 63 -0.14 -24.21 -11.53
C TRP A 63 0.15 -25.54 -12.22
N ASP A 64 1.03 -25.53 -13.21
CA ASP A 64 1.55 -26.75 -13.89
C ASP A 64 2.63 -27.48 -13.04
N GLY A 65 3.05 -26.89 -11.93
CA GLY A 65 4.00 -27.50 -10.99
C GLY A 65 5.47 -27.43 -11.45
N ALA A 66 5.84 -26.50 -12.30
CA ALA A 66 7.18 -26.36 -12.87
C ALA A 66 8.32 -26.33 -11.83
N ILE A 67 8.06 -25.82 -10.62
CA ILE A 67 9.02 -25.79 -9.50
C ILE A 67 8.53 -26.59 -8.28
N GLY A 68 7.47 -27.37 -8.47
CA GLY A 68 6.86 -28.15 -7.39
C GLY A 68 6.10 -27.32 -6.35
N PRO A 69 5.77 -27.90 -5.19
CA PRO A 69 4.99 -27.25 -4.15
C PRO A 69 5.75 -26.10 -3.49
N ILE A 70 5.23 -24.87 -3.63
CA ILE A 70 5.83 -23.66 -3.07
C ILE A 70 5.39 -23.51 -1.61
N ARG A 71 6.36 -23.45 -0.68
CA ARG A 71 6.15 -23.28 0.76
C ARG A 71 6.65 -21.95 1.30
N GLU A 72 7.50 -21.29 0.54
CA GLU A 72 8.13 -20.02 0.90
C GLU A 72 8.15 -19.08 -0.30
N ALA A 73 7.88 -17.79 -0.06
CA ALA A 73 7.91 -16.76 -1.07
C ALA A 73 8.49 -15.47 -0.47
N HIS A 74 9.30 -14.77 -1.24
CA HIS A 74 9.89 -13.50 -0.86
C HIS A 74 9.53 -12.41 -1.86
N ALA A 75 9.09 -11.27 -1.34
CA ALA A 75 8.81 -10.07 -2.10
C ALA A 75 9.63 -8.92 -1.52
N TRP A 76 10.30 -8.14 -2.36
CA TRP A 76 11.15 -7.05 -1.87
C TRP A 76 11.16 -5.85 -2.81
N THR A 77 11.51 -4.70 -2.25
CA THR A 77 11.69 -3.44 -2.99
C THR A 77 12.82 -2.61 -2.39
N ASN A 78 13.41 -1.76 -3.22
CA ASN A 78 14.37 -0.73 -2.78
C ASN A 78 13.68 0.54 -2.25
N ARG A 79 12.39 0.51 -2.05
CA ARG A 79 11.65 1.63 -1.43
C ARG A 79 11.88 1.62 0.09
N PRO A 80 11.81 2.78 0.73
CA PRO A 80 11.47 4.10 0.20
C PRO A 80 12.66 4.78 -0.50
N VAL A 81 12.38 5.50 -1.59
CA VAL A 81 13.34 6.41 -2.25
C VAL A 81 13.04 7.89 -1.91
N TRP A 82 12.05 8.13 -1.08
CA TRP A 82 11.70 9.41 -0.47
C TRP A 82 12.22 9.46 0.97
N PRO A 83 12.37 10.66 1.56
CA PRO A 83 12.78 10.80 2.95
C PRO A 83 11.75 10.14 3.89
N SER A 84 12.01 8.90 4.25
CA SER A 84 11.19 8.11 5.16
C SER A 84 12.06 7.65 6.31
N GLY A 85 11.46 7.40 7.45
CA GLY A 85 12.17 6.85 8.60
C GLY A 85 13.14 7.81 9.27
N LEU A 86 12.99 9.11 9.04
CA LEU A 86 13.66 10.11 9.87
C LEU A 86 12.98 10.20 11.25
N GLU A 87 11.83 9.55 11.39
CA GLU A 87 11.05 9.49 12.63
C GLU A 87 10.89 10.86 13.27
N VAL A 88 10.60 11.84 12.43
CA VAL A 88 10.39 13.23 12.84
C VAL A 88 8.91 13.56 12.87
N GLY A 89 8.56 14.52 13.69
CA GLY A 89 7.24 15.13 13.71
C GLY A 89 6.99 16.05 12.51
N ARG A 90 5.89 16.76 12.53
CA ARG A 90 5.55 17.75 11.50
C ARG A 90 6.61 18.84 11.42
N PRO A 91 6.92 19.32 10.21
CA PRO A 91 7.69 20.56 10.07
C PRO A 91 7.03 21.71 10.83
N GLU A 92 7.83 22.54 11.48
CA GLU A 92 7.36 23.71 12.22
C GLU A 92 7.20 24.93 11.29
N GLU A 93 7.94 24.94 10.20
CA GLU A 93 7.90 26.02 9.21
C GLU A 93 6.59 25.96 8.41
N THR A 94 6.09 27.14 8.07
CA THR A 94 4.85 27.32 7.30
C THR A 94 5.11 28.19 6.06
N PRO A 95 5.85 27.68 5.05
CA PRO A 95 6.12 28.41 3.83
C PRO A 95 4.82 28.68 3.05
N GLU A 96 4.87 29.69 2.17
CA GLU A 96 3.76 30.02 1.30
C GLU A 96 3.42 28.85 0.37
N VAL A 97 2.11 28.68 0.11
CA VAL A 97 1.64 27.70 -0.87
C VAL A 97 2.06 28.15 -2.28
N PRO A 98 2.66 27.27 -3.10
CA PRO A 98 2.94 27.60 -4.50
C PRO A 98 1.70 28.09 -5.24
N PRO A 99 1.81 29.11 -6.10
CA PRO A 99 0.65 29.75 -6.74
C PRO A 99 -0.13 28.84 -7.69
N ASP A 100 0.45 27.74 -8.12
CA ASP A 100 -0.13 26.72 -9.00
C ASP A 100 -0.68 25.50 -8.22
N LEU A 101 -0.66 25.54 -6.89
CA LEU A 101 -1.15 24.48 -6.02
C LEU A 101 -2.36 24.95 -5.21
N ASP A 102 -3.50 24.30 -5.40
CA ASP A 102 -4.62 24.40 -4.47
C ASP A 102 -4.40 23.42 -3.31
N TRP A 103 -3.92 23.93 -2.19
CA TRP A 103 -3.54 23.12 -1.05
C TRP A 103 -4.72 22.45 -0.35
N ASP A 104 -5.86 23.12 -0.28
CA ASP A 104 -7.08 22.56 0.31
C ASP A 104 -7.61 21.37 -0.50
N LEU A 105 -7.70 21.53 -1.82
CA LEU A 105 -8.04 20.43 -2.71
C LEU A 105 -7.03 19.29 -2.68
N TRP A 106 -5.74 19.61 -2.51
CA TRP A 106 -4.71 18.56 -2.39
C TRP A 106 -4.85 17.77 -1.09
N LEU A 107 -5.12 18.42 0.04
CA LEU A 107 -5.38 17.77 1.33
C LEU A 107 -6.59 16.83 1.25
N GLY A 108 -7.64 17.24 0.57
CA GLY A 108 -8.87 16.47 0.44
C GLY A 108 -9.43 16.07 1.82
N PRO A 109 -9.62 14.75 2.09
CA PRO A 109 -10.17 14.28 3.37
C PRO A 109 -9.14 14.21 4.51
N ALA A 110 -7.87 14.53 4.28
CA ALA A 110 -6.86 14.53 5.32
C ALA A 110 -7.09 15.68 6.31
N ALA A 111 -6.56 15.56 7.52
CA ALA A 111 -6.64 16.61 8.52
C ALA A 111 -5.94 17.88 8.01
N GLU A 112 -6.57 19.02 8.26
CA GLU A 112 -6.01 20.32 7.88
C GLU A 112 -4.64 20.55 8.53
N ARG A 113 -3.70 21.05 7.73
CA ARG A 113 -2.35 21.43 8.15
C ARG A 113 -1.75 22.42 7.17
N PRO A 114 -0.78 23.25 7.63
CA PRO A 114 -0.02 24.13 6.75
C PRO A 114 0.71 23.36 5.65
N TYR A 115 0.84 24.00 4.49
CA TYR A 115 1.68 23.48 3.41
C TYR A 115 3.16 23.41 3.84
N HIS A 116 3.82 22.34 3.38
CA HIS A 116 5.27 22.24 3.46
C HIS A 116 5.82 21.37 2.32
N PRO A 117 7.01 21.67 1.74
CA PRO A 117 7.61 20.86 0.67
C PRO A 117 8.09 19.47 1.13
N ALA A 118 7.99 19.15 2.42
CA ALA A 118 8.12 17.79 2.93
C ALA A 118 6.93 16.88 2.59
N TYR A 119 5.81 17.43 2.15
CA TYR A 119 4.63 16.66 1.74
C TYR A 119 4.49 16.55 0.23
N HIS A 120 4.61 17.64 -0.50
CA HIS A 120 4.38 17.72 -1.95
C HIS A 120 5.63 18.23 -2.69
N PRO A 121 5.94 17.72 -3.89
CA PRO A 121 5.32 16.57 -4.56
C PRO A 121 5.92 15.25 -4.04
N ALA A 122 5.30 14.12 -4.27
CA ALA A 122 5.81 12.75 -4.05
C ALA A 122 6.18 12.35 -2.60
N LYS A 123 6.70 13.25 -1.76
CA LYS A 123 7.18 12.96 -0.39
C LYS A 123 6.05 12.59 0.58
N TRP A 124 4.80 12.88 0.25
CA TRP A 124 3.61 12.52 1.02
C TRP A 124 3.54 11.02 1.35
N ARG A 125 4.18 10.17 0.56
CA ARG A 125 4.23 8.73 0.76
C ARG A 125 4.84 8.32 2.09
N ALA A 126 5.69 9.17 2.65
CA ALA A 126 6.35 8.95 3.94
C ALA A 126 5.44 9.18 5.15
N TRP A 127 4.36 9.93 4.99
CA TRP A 127 3.56 10.44 6.09
C TRP A 127 2.29 9.62 6.30
N TRP A 128 1.99 9.28 7.56
CA TRP A 128 0.83 8.47 7.93
C TRP A 128 -0.50 9.04 7.42
N ASP A 129 -0.67 10.37 7.45
CA ASP A 129 -1.92 11.00 7.02
C ASP A 129 -2.15 10.96 5.51
N PHE A 130 -1.12 10.77 4.71
CA PHE A 130 -1.20 10.86 3.27
C PHE A 130 -0.85 9.58 2.54
N GLY A 131 0.13 8.85 3.06
CA GLY A 131 0.71 7.68 2.41
C GLY A 131 0.34 6.36 3.08
N THR A 132 0.95 5.30 2.55
CA THR A 132 0.79 3.93 3.03
C THR A 132 2.15 3.23 3.19
N GLY A 133 3.23 4.01 3.22
CA GLY A 133 4.60 3.48 3.30
C GLY A 133 5.00 2.64 2.09
N SER A 134 6.14 1.98 2.19
CA SER A 134 6.69 1.18 1.09
C SER A 134 5.84 -0.05 0.77
N LEU A 135 5.31 -0.74 1.78
CA LEU A 135 4.46 -1.90 1.57
C LEU A 135 3.16 -1.50 0.85
N GLY A 136 2.50 -0.44 1.27
CA GLY A 136 1.26 0.01 0.62
C GLY A 136 1.49 0.63 -0.76
N ASP A 137 2.63 1.29 -0.99
CA ASP A 137 2.98 1.85 -2.31
C ASP A 137 3.34 0.77 -3.33
N MET A 138 4.14 -0.23 -2.94
CA MET A 138 4.73 -1.22 -3.84
C MET A 138 4.16 -2.63 -3.70
N GLY A 139 3.55 -2.97 -2.57
CA GLY A 139 2.98 -4.31 -2.36
C GLY A 139 1.96 -4.69 -3.41
N CYS A 140 1.11 -3.74 -3.83
CA CYS A 140 0.14 -3.96 -4.89
C CYS A 140 0.76 -4.33 -6.26
N HIS A 141 2.04 -4.05 -6.48
CA HIS A 141 2.77 -4.44 -7.69
C HIS A 141 3.58 -5.71 -7.52
N ILE A 142 4.21 -5.89 -6.36
CA ILE A 142 5.22 -6.94 -6.13
C ILE A 142 4.59 -8.17 -5.49
N VAL A 143 3.64 -7.99 -4.57
CA VAL A 143 2.91 -9.11 -3.94
C VAL A 143 1.79 -9.64 -4.84
N ASP A 144 1.25 -8.82 -5.73
CA ASP A 144 0.15 -9.19 -6.63
C ASP A 144 0.42 -10.46 -7.45
N PRO A 145 1.56 -10.61 -8.15
CA PRO A 145 1.86 -11.85 -8.88
C PRO A 145 1.92 -13.09 -7.98
N LEU A 146 2.48 -12.95 -6.77
CA LEU A 146 2.53 -14.04 -5.79
C LEU A 146 1.12 -14.37 -5.28
N PHE A 147 0.33 -13.34 -5.01
CA PHE A 147 -1.04 -13.49 -4.52
C PHE A 147 -1.90 -14.26 -5.53
N TRP A 148 -1.73 -13.97 -6.81
CA TRP A 148 -2.43 -14.63 -7.90
C TRP A 148 -1.92 -16.05 -8.13
N ALA A 149 -0.62 -16.21 -8.37
CA ALA A 149 -0.02 -17.51 -8.68
C ALA A 149 -0.20 -18.53 -7.56
N LEU A 150 -0.09 -18.11 -6.31
CA LEU A 150 -0.26 -18.96 -5.13
C LEU A 150 -1.71 -19.02 -4.63
N LYS A 151 -2.67 -18.37 -5.31
CA LYS A 151 -4.09 -18.32 -4.93
C LYS A 151 -4.29 -17.91 -3.47
N LEU A 152 -3.50 -16.92 -3.02
CA LEU A 152 -3.55 -16.44 -1.64
C LEU A 152 -4.89 -15.77 -1.34
N ARG A 153 -5.27 -15.82 -0.07
CA ARG A 153 -6.47 -15.16 0.46
C ARG A 153 -6.08 -14.37 1.71
N TYR A 154 -6.62 -14.76 2.85
CA TYR A 154 -6.32 -14.10 4.12
C TYR A 154 -5.19 -14.85 4.84
N PRO A 155 -4.17 -14.14 5.34
CA PRO A 155 -3.17 -14.74 6.20
C PRO A 155 -3.80 -15.12 7.55
N VAL A 156 -3.28 -16.18 8.17
CA VAL A 156 -3.66 -16.59 9.53
C VAL A 156 -2.72 -16.01 10.59
N SER A 157 -1.57 -15.53 10.17
CA SER A 157 -0.61 -14.82 11.02
C SER A 157 0.09 -13.71 10.25
N VAL A 158 0.38 -12.63 10.95
CA VAL A 158 1.19 -11.51 10.45
C VAL A 158 2.14 -11.08 11.56
N GLU A 159 3.42 -11.01 11.25
CA GLU A 159 4.47 -10.50 12.12
C GLU A 159 5.22 -9.38 11.40
N ALA A 160 5.42 -8.25 12.05
CA ALA A 160 6.15 -7.12 11.46
C ALA A 160 7.32 -6.69 12.36
N ASN A 161 8.45 -6.40 11.72
CA ASN A 161 9.61 -5.77 12.34
C ASN A 161 9.95 -4.51 11.55
N THR A 162 10.30 -3.44 12.25
CA THR A 162 10.65 -2.17 11.63
C THR A 162 12.04 -1.73 12.10
N SER A 163 12.75 -1.00 11.24
CA SER A 163 13.94 -0.27 11.67
C SER A 163 13.53 0.87 12.60
N GLN A 164 14.41 1.19 13.53
CA GLN A 164 14.30 2.37 14.38
C GLN A 164 15.43 3.33 14.02
N TYR A 165 15.11 4.61 13.86
CA TYR A 165 16.08 5.64 13.61
C TYR A 165 16.60 6.25 14.93
N TRP A 166 17.90 6.42 15.02
CA TRP A 166 18.59 7.06 16.12
C TRP A 166 19.32 8.28 15.57
N PRO A 167 18.84 9.50 15.83
CA PRO A 167 19.44 10.72 15.27
C PRO A 167 20.86 10.98 15.76
N ALA A 168 21.18 10.54 16.98
CA ALA A 168 22.52 10.60 17.55
C ALA A 168 22.72 9.50 18.60
N PHE A 169 23.96 9.35 19.06
CA PHE A 169 24.32 8.37 20.10
C PHE A 169 23.54 8.66 21.39
N PHE A 170 22.79 7.67 21.88
CA PHE A 170 21.89 7.75 23.05
C PHE A 170 20.67 8.69 22.92
N GLN A 171 20.35 9.17 21.73
CA GLN A 171 19.13 9.95 21.50
C GLN A 171 18.10 9.10 20.75
N LYS A 172 16.97 8.85 21.39
CA LYS A 172 15.84 8.22 20.73
C LYS A 172 15.22 9.17 19.71
N ALA A 173 14.57 8.58 18.72
CA ALA A 173 13.71 9.32 17.79
C ALA A 173 12.61 10.10 18.53
N ASP A 174 12.10 11.14 17.86
CA ASP A 174 10.98 11.92 18.38
C ASP A 174 9.76 11.01 18.58
N PRO A 175 9.18 10.98 19.81
CA PRO A 175 7.96 10.23 20.06
C PRO A 175 6.74 10.72 19.26
N LYS A 176 6.82 11.90 18.64
CA LYS A 176 5.80 12.46 17.76
C LYS A 176 5.97 12.04 16.30
N ASN A 177 6.67 10.95 16.04
CA ASN A 177 6.87 10.45 14.69
C ASN A 177 5.55 10.26 13.95
N GLU A 178 5.39 10.95 12.83
CA GLU A 178 4.26 10.85 11.90
C GLU A 178 4.66 10.22 10.56
N MET A 179 5.83 9.62 10.47
CA MET A 179 6.36 9.01 9.25
C MET A 179 6.38 7.48 9.35
N PHE A 180 6.25 6.84 8.19
CA PHE A 180 6.49 5.41 8.07
C PHE A 180 7.97 5.07 8.30
N PRO A 181 8.28 3.86 8.80
CA PRO A 181 9.65 3.42 9.02
C PRO A 181 10.44 3.38 7.70
N ARG A 182 11.76 3.46 7.82
CA ARG A 182 12.68 3.41 6.67
C ARG A 182 12.76 2.02 6.07
N SER A 183 12.72 0.99 6.90
CA SER A 183 12.71 -0.40 6.44
C SER A 183 11.77 -1.24 7.27
N THR A 184 11.15 -2.24 6.61
CA THR A 184 10.28 -3.21 7.26
C THR A 184 10.57 -4.62 6.79
N ILE A 185 10.31 -5.57 7.69
CA ILE A 185 10.21 -6.99 7.35
C ILE A 185 8.85 -7.44 7.84
N VAL A 186 7.99 -7.90 6.92
CA VAL A 186 6.66 -8.40 7.30
C VAL A 186 6.52 -9.85 6.84
N ARG A 187 6.22 -10.74 7.77
CA ARG A 187 5.99 -12.17 7.54
C ARG A 187 4.51 -12.47 7.59
N PHE A 188 4.03 -13.17 6.60
CA PHE A 188 2.64 -13.58 6.46
C PHE A 188 2.59 -15.11 6.39
N GLY A 189 1.82 -15.75 7.28
CA GLY A 189 1.51 -17.16 7.19
C GLY A 189 0.17 -17.38 6.50
N PHE A 190 0.15 -18.15 5.42
CA PHE A 190 -1.07 -18.51 4.70
C PHE A 190 -1.34 -20.01 4.85
N PRO A 191 -2.60 -20.42 5.12
CA PRO A 191 -2.94 -21.83 5.26
C PRO A 191 -2.88 -22.58 3.93
N ALA A 192 -2.87 -23.89 4.00
CA ALA A 192 -3.07 -24.74 2.83
C ALA A 192 -4.40 -24.44 2.13
N ARG A 193 -4.45 -24.47 0.80
CA ARG A 193 -5.60 -24.06 0.00
C ARG A 193 -5.57 -24.65 -1.41
N GLU A 194 -6.72 -25.04 -1.93
CA GLU A 194 -6.90 -25.45 -3.34
C GLU A 194 -5.83 -26.43 -3.87
N GLY A 195 -5.41 -27.39 -3.04
CA GLY A 195 -4.35 -28.36 -3.39
C GLY A 195 -2.92 -27.84 -3.20
N MET A 196 -2.74 -26.59 -2.83
CA MET A 196 -1.44 -26.01 -2.50
C MET A 196 -1.13 -26.10 -0.99
N PRO A 197 0.13 -26.31 -0.58
CA PRO A 197 0.53 -26.35 0.82
C PRO A 197 0.38 -24.98 1.49
N GLU A 198 0.56 -24.95 2.80
CA GLU A 198 0.79 -23.71 3.53
C GLU A 198 2.02 -22.97 2.98
N VAL A 199 1.98 -21.64 3.02
CA VAL A 199 3.03 -20.77 2.51
C VAL A 199 3.37 -19.67 3.51
N ASN A 200 4.66 -19.48 3.74
CA ASN A 200 5.21 -18.34 4.44
C ASN A 200 5.71 -17.32 3.41
N MET A 201 5.09 -16.15 3.38
CA MET A 201 5.52 -15.04 2.52
C MET A 201 6.20 -13.97 3.36
N THR A 202 7.37 -13.52 2.93
CA THR A 202 8.09 -12.43 3.58
C THR A 202 8.23 -11.24 2.65
N TRP A 203 7.81 -10.09 3.14
CA TRP A 203 8.05 -8.80 2.52
C TRP A 203 9.28 -8.12 3.12
N TRP A 204 10.06 -7.46 2.26
CA TRP A 204 11.25 -6.72 2.62
C TRP A 204 11.25 -5.35 1.95
N ASP A 205 11.54 -4.30 2.70
CA ASP A 205 11.77 -2.95 2.15
C ASP A 205 12.86 -2.20 2.92
N GLY A 206 13.42 -1.15 2.29
CA GLY A 206 14.49 -0.30 2.85
C GLY A 206 15.89 -0.55 2.37
#